data_2863fff93056b712cc0450f6e0e783b6
#
_entry.id   2863fff93056b712cc0450f6e0e783b6
#
_cell.length_a   1.000
_cell.length_b   1.000
_cell.length_c   1.000
_cell.angle_alpha   90.00
_cell.angle_beta   90.00
_cell.angle_gamma   90.00
#
_symmetry.space_group_name_H-M   'P 1'
#
loop_
_entity.id
_entity.type
_entity.pdbx_description
1 polymer ?
#
loop_
_entity_poly.entity_id
_entity_poly.type
_entity_poly.pdbx_seq_one_letter_code
_entity_poly.pdbx_strand_id
1 'polypeptide(L)'
;MSTGEPSPTSTRRTVAAVFLAGIAVFLVLYETQGLLPAIRDAYGIDGPTASLTVSATNVAMACFLIPFSMLAPRIGHARQIGAGVIVAAILALILPFTPTPELLIVVRFLQGVAIASVPATAMAYLSLRLPPAALPGAIGIYIAGNTIGGLCSRLLTGLASEFLGWHGGLAFTAVVSLIFGLIVVWLLRHDLFSTARSRAVVDTDTVDSNPTDTDPTLTEAADPSADGDAVRGGDKTDDGGAGSAQPPRRAIPLRGGLWRIYLTGFLCMIVFGGSFTMLGTRLQQDPWRLSEGAVALFFLIYLVGTVVTTYYGRLATKFSRTRITLAGMVIALAGAGLTLVDSLVVIIIGMSLLTAGFFLGHTGASAAASAARPGVDSTRSAAIYLTVYYLGTSLGAWLSAVLFSGFAWPGVVGMCAASLIAVLVLTLTGAPIGFRKRN
;
A
#
# COMPACT_ATOMS: atom_id res chain seq x y z
N MET A 1 -4.27 17.49 35.37
CA MET A 1 -3.96 17.33 33.94
C MET A 1 -4.99 16.38 33.36
N SER A 2 -5.98 16.90 32.64
CA SER A 2 -7.05 16.12 32.02
C SER A 2 -6.44 15.42 30.80
N THR A 3 -6.31 14.11 30.85
CA THR A 3 -6.02 13.25 29.72
C THR A 3 -7.25 13.27 28.82
N GLY A 4 -7.32 14.29 27.94
CA GLY A 4 -8.43 14.45 27.02
C GLY A 4 -8.48 13.30 26.03
N GLU A 5 -9.37 12.33 26.25
CA GLU A 5 -9.74 11.37 25.20
C GLU A 5 -10.17 12.16 23.95
N PRO A 6 -9.68 11.75 22.77
CA PRO A 6 -10.07 12.42 21.54
C PRO A 6 -11.59 12.36 21.38
N SER A 7 -12.24 13.50 21.16
CA SER A 7 -13.68 13.55 21.03
C SER A 7 -14.15 12.62 19.88
N PRO A 8 -15.34 12.00 19.99
CA PRO A 8 -15.89 11.12 18.96
C PRO A 8 -15.96 11.76 17.57
N THR A 9 -16.17 13.07 17.51
CA THR A 9 -16.15 13.88 16.28
C THR A 9 -14.76 13.99 15.67
N SER A 10 -13.70 14.11 16.49
CA SER A 10 -12.31 14.11 16.03
C SER A 10 -11.92 12.77 15.42
N THR A 11 -12.29 11.67 16.07
CA THR A 11 -12.05 10.29 15.58
C THR A 11 -12.71 10.05 14.22
N ARG A 12 -14.00 10.34 14.09
CA ARG A 12 -14.75 10.17 12.83
C ARG A 12 -14.14 10.99 11.69
N ARG A 13 -13.74 12.21 11.97
CA ARG A 13 -13.12 13.12 11.00
C ARG A 13 -11.76 12.59 10.51
N THR A 14 -10.91 12.09 11.42
CA THR A 14 -9.61 11.49 11.09
C THR A 14 -9.78 10.27 10.19
N VAL A 15 -10.70 9.36 10.53
CA VAL A 15 -10.98 8.15 9.74
C VAL A 15 -11.55 8.51 8.37
N ALA A 16 -12.49 9.46 8.29
CA ALA A 16 -13.04 9.92 7.02
C ALA A 16 -11.97 10.57 6.12
N ALA A 17 -11.07 11.38 6.69
CA ALA A 17 -9.99 12.00 5.94
C ALA A 17 -9.06 10.96 5.29
N VAL A 18 -8.65 9.96 6.05
CA VAL A 18 -7.74 8.91 5.56
C VAL A 18 -8.45 7.97 4.57
N PHE A 19 -9.73 7.65 4.78
CA PHE A 19 -10.56 6.90 3.85
C PHE A 19 -10.66 7.60 2.48
N LEU A 20 -11.02 8.89 2.49
CA LEU A 20 -11.13 9.69 1.26
C LEU A 20 -9.78 9.93 0.59
N ALA A 21 -8.69 10.06 1.38
CA ALA A 21 -7.34 10.14 0.83
C ALA A 21 -6.96 8.85 0.09
N GLY A 22 -7.33 7.71 0.65
CA GLY A 22 -7.18 6.42 -0.03
C GLY A 22 -7.95 6.36 -1.35
N ILE A 23 -9.22 6.76 -1.36
CA ILE A 23 -10.02 6.84 -2.59
C ILE A 23 -9.32 7.76 -3.60
N ALA A 24 -8.97 8.99 -3.21
CA ALA A 24 -8.41 10.00 -4.10
C ALA A 24 -7.15 9.51 -4.83
N VAL A 25 -6.16 8.97 -4.11
CA VAL A 25 -4.90 8.56 -4.73
C VAL A 25 -5.02 7.27 -5.52
N PHE A 26 -5.85 6.32 -5.08
CA PHE A 26 -6.06 5.09 -5.83
C PHE A 26 -6.96 5.28 -7.05
N LEU A 27 -7.78 6.33 -7.06
CA LEU A 27 -8.58 6.72 -8.22
C LEU A 27 -7.69 7.10 -9.42
N VAL A 28 -6.57 7.76 -9.19
CA VAL A 28 -5.62 8.16 -10.24
C VAL A 28 -4.45 7.17 -10.42
N LEU A 29 -4.28 6.20 -9.54
CA LEU A 29 -3.18 5.22 -9.65
C LEU A 29 -3.30 4.36 -10.91
N TYR A 30 -4.50 3.91 -11.24
CA TYR A 30 -4.75 2.96 -12.32
C TYR A 30 -5.54 3.54 -13.51
N GLU A 31 -5.72 4.85 -13.59
CA GLU A 31 -6.57 5.52 -14.58
C GLU A 31 -6.16 5.24 -16.04
N THR A 32 -4.88 4.98 -16.33
CA THR A 32 -4.42 4.65 -17.68
C THR A 32 -4.57 3.16 -18.02
N GLN A 33 -4.83 2.29 -17.05
CA GLN A 33 -4.79 0.82 -17.26
C GLN A 33 -5.86 0.33 -18.26
N GLY A 34 -7.05 0.91 -18.24
CA GLY A 34 -8.13 0.58 -19.19
C GLY A 34 -7.99 1.25 -20.55
N LEU A 35 -7.11 2.26 -20.67
CA LEU A 35 -6.97 3.11 -21.85
C LEU A 35 -5.71 2.81 -22.69
N LEU A 36 -4.99 1.73 -22.39
CA LEU A 36 -3.74 1.41 -23.09
C LEU A 36 -3.87 1.33 -24.62
N PRO A 37 -4.94 0.71 -25.20
CA PRO A 37 -5.14 0.74 -26.64
C PRO A 37 -5.32 2.16 -27.20
N ALA A 38 -6.14 2.99 -26.57
CA ALA A 38 -6.37 4.37 -26.99
C ALA A 38 -5.09 5.22 -26.91
N ILE A 39 -4.30 5.07 -25.84
CA ILE A 39 -3.00 5.74 -25.67
C ILE A 39 -2.01 5.27 -26.74
N ARG A 40 -1.93 3.96 -27.00
CA ARG A 40 -1.08 3.38 -28.04
C ARG A 40 -1.40 3.99 -29.40
N ASP A 41 -2.66 4.01 -29.77
CA ASP A 41 -3.12 4.47 -31.07
C ASP A 41 -2.97 5.99 -31.21
N ALA A 42 -3.23 6.76 -30.15
CA ALA A 42 -3.10 8.22 -30.16
C ALA A 42 -1.65 8.70 -30.35
N TYR A 43 -0.67 7.99 -29.77
CA TYR A 43 0.75 8.35 -29.87
C TYR A 43 1.51 7.54 -30.93
N GLY A 44 0.90 6.54 -31.57
CA GLY A 44 1.56 5.68 -32.57
C GLY A 44 2.70 4.83 -31.95
N ILE A 45 2.57 4.43 -30.70
CA ILE A 45 3.60 3.66 -29.97
C ILE A 45 3.21 2.18 -29.88
N ASP A 46 4.15 1.33 -29.47
CA ASP A 46 3.89 -0.09 -29.25
C ASP A 46 3.23 -0.35 -27.88
N GLY A 47 2.68 -1.56 -27.71
CA GLY A 47 2.01 -1.98 -26.48
C GLY A 47 2.92 -1.94 -25.24
N PRO A 48 4.15 -2.47 -25.31
CA PRO A 48 5.13 -2.36 -24.22
C PRO A 48 5.38 -0.91 -23.77
N THR A 49 5.56 0.03 -24.71
CA THR A 49 5.76 1.45 -24.38
C THR A 49 4.50 2.05 -23.74
N ALA A 50 3.30 1.75 -24.26
CA ALA A 50 2.05 2.20 -23.66
C ALA A 50 1.89 1.67 -22.23
N SER A 51 2.28 0.42 -21.94
CA SER A 51 2.21 -0.18 -20.62
C SER A 51 3.13 0.48 -19.58
N LEU A 52 4.17 1.22 -20.02
CA LEU A 52 5.03 2.00 -19.12
C LEU A 52 4.23 3.10 -18.38
N THR A 53 3.11 3.56 -18.92
CA THR A 53 2.24 4.52 -18.22
C THR A 53 1.64 3.95 -16.93
N VAL A 54 1.45 2.64 -16.86
CA VAL A 54 1.04 1.92 -15.65
C VAL A 54 2.26 1.54 -14.81
N SER A 55 3.30 1.02 -15.45
CA SER A 55 4.51 0.53 -14.78
C SER A 55 5.28 1.63 -14.08
N ALA A 56 5.46 2.80 -14.71
CA ALA A 56 6.20 3.94 -14.16
C ALA A 56 5.59 4.43 -12.84
N THR A 57 4.26 4.52 -12.77
CA THR A 57 3.55 4.93 -11.55
C THR A 57 3.77 3.93 -10.41
N ASN A 58 3.70 2.64 -10.70
CA ASN A 58 3.90 1.58 -9.69
C ASN A 58 5.36 1.49 -9.22
N VAL A 59 6.35 1.64 -10.12
CA VAL A 59 7.78 1.71 -9.75
C VAL A 59 8.03 2.91 -8.85
N ALA A 60 7.56 4.09 -9.25
CA ALA A 60 7.73 5.30 -8.45
C ALA A 60 7.12 5.12 -7.06
N MET A 61 5.90 4.57 -6.98
CA MET A 61 5.25 4.28 -5.71
C MET A 61 6.10 3.31 -4.87
N ALA A 62 6.60 2.22 -5.44
CA ALA A 62 7.46 1.26 -4.75
C ALA A 62 8.74 1.91 -4.18
N CYS A 63 9.42 2.73 -4.99
CA CYS A 63 10.68 3.39 -4.61
C CYS A 63 10.48 4.44 -3.50
N PHE A 64 9.34 5.12 -3.47
CA PHE A 64 9.13 6.26 -2.59
C PHE A 64 8.30 5.96 -1.33
N LEU A 65 7.73 4.75 -1.16
CA LEU A 65 7.04 4.36 0.06
C LEU A 65 7.92 4.50 1.31
N ILE A 66 9.14 3.96 1.28
CA ILE A 66 10.06 4.02 2.42
C ILE A 66 10.57 5.45 2.66
N PRO A 67 11.09 6.19 1.66
CA PRO A 67 11.45 7.59 1.83
C PRO A 67 10.34 8.45 2.46
N PHE A 68 9.10 8.33 2.01
CA PHE A 68 8.01 9.10 2.58
C PHE A 68 7.63 8.68 3.99
N SER A 69 7.75 7.40 4.34
CA SER A 69 7.52 6.96 5.72
C SER A 69 8.55 7.57 6.69
N MET A 70 9.79 7.80 6.22
CA MET A 70 10.85 8.46 7.00
C MET A 70 10.69 10.00 7.03
N LEU A 71 10.07 10.58 6.02
CA LEU A 71 9.85 12.02 5.90
C LEU A 71 8.65 12.51 6.72
N ALA A 72 7.61 11.67 6.86
CA ALA A 72 6.37 12.01 7.53
C ALA A 72 6.53 12.59 8.96
N PRO A 73 7.40 12.06 9.84
CA PRO A 73 7.64 12.64 11.16
C PRO A 73 8.27 14.04 11.12
N ARG A 74 9.03 14.36 10.05
CA ARG A 74 9.72 15.65 9.90
C ARG A 74 8.82 16.77 9.42
N ILE A 75 8.00 16.51 8.42
CA ILE A 75 7.14 17.54 7.79
C ILE A 75 5.71 17.54 8.36
N GLY A 76 5.33 16.49 9.09
CA GLY A 76 3.99 16.28 9.64
C GLY A 76 3.13 15.37 8.77
N HIS A 77 2.55 14.35 9.40
CA HIS A 77 1.76 13.31 8.73
C HIS A 77 0.57 13.86 7.95
N ALA A 78 -0.20 14.78 8.56
CA ALA A 78 -1.35 15.41 7.89
C ALA A 78 -0.93 16.25 6.69
N ARG A 79 0.18 17.00 6.78
CA ARG A 79 0.71 17.80 5.67
C ARG A 79 1.14 16.91 4.51
N GLN A 80 1.83 15.81 4.80
CA GLN A 80 2.27 14.88 3.77
C GLN A 80 1.09 14.24 3.04
N ILE A 81 0.05 13.80 3.77
CA ILE A 81 -1.18 13.26 3.17
C ILE A 81 -1.86 14.33 2.31
N GLY A 82 -2.07 15.54 2.86
CA GLY A 82 -2.73 16.63 2.13
C GLY A 82 -1.98 17.05 0.87
N ALA A 83 -0.66 17.22 0.95
CA ALA A 83 0.16 17.54 -0.22
C ALA A 83 0.12 16.42 -1.27
N GLY A 84 0.23 15.16 -0.84
CA GLY A 84 0.23 14.01 -1.73
C GLY A 84 -1.05 13.88 -2.55
N VAL A 85 -2.22 14.00 -1.92
CA VAL A 85 -3.51 13.91 -2.66
C VAL A 85 -3.68 15.05 -3.65
N ILE A 86 -3.29 16.29 -3.31
CA ILE A 86 -3.42 17.44 -4.20
C ILE A 86 -2.44 17.36 -5.37
N VAL A 87 -1.16 17.05 -5.09
CA VAL A 87 -0.14 16.92 -6.15
C VAL A 87 -0.48 15.78 -7.10
N ALA A 88 -0.94 14.62 -6.59
CA ALA A 88 -1.36 13.50 -7.43
C ALA A 88 -2.53 13.88 -8.35
N ALA A 89 -3.53 14.61 -7.84
CA ALA A 89 -4.68 15.06 -8.62
C ALA A 89 -4.30 16.14 -9.67
N ILE A 90 -3.40 17.08 -9.32
CA ILE A 90 -2.91 18.08 -10.27
C ILE A 90 -2.13 17.40 -11.41
N LEU A 91 -1.25 16.44 -11.08
CA LEU A 91 -0.52 15.69 -12.12
C LEU A 91 -1.48 14.89 -13.00
N ALA A 92 -2.57 14.32 -12.43
CA ALA A 92 -3.61 13.67 -13.21
C ALA A 92 -4.32 14.63 -14.19
N LEU A 93 -4.57 15.89 -13.79
CA LEU A 93 -5.15 16.91 -14.66
C LEU A 93 -4.22 17.31 -15.81
N ILE A 94 -2.91 17.14 -15.66
CA ILE A 94 -1.91 17.44 -16.72
C ILE A 94 -1.86 16.34 -17.78
N LEU A 95 -2.14 15.07 -17.40
CA LEU A 95 -2.01 13.91 -18.29
C LEU A 95 -2.71 14.05 -19.64
N PRO A 96 -3.99 14.50 -19.71
CA PRO A 96 -4.70 14.64 -20.97
C PRO A 96 -4.05 15.61 -21.96
N PHE A 97 -3.20 16.50 -21.49
CA PHE A 97 -2.57 17.57 -22.28
C PHE A 97 -1.11 17.28 -22.62
N THR A 98 -0.59 16.08 -22.32
CA THR A 98 0.79 15.73 -22.65
C THR A 98 0.95 15.54 -24.17
N PRO A 99 1.90 16.24 -24.82
CA PRO A 99 2.05 16.16 -26.28
C PRO A 99 2.83 14.94 -26.78
N THR A 100 3.60 14.30 -25.88
CA THR A 100 4.46 13.15 -26.24
C THR A 100 4.31 12.00 -25.23
N PRO A 101 4.51 10.75 -25.66
CA PRO A 101 4.39 9.59 -24.77
C PRO A 101 5.46 9.59 -23.65
N GLU A 102 6.65 10.12 -23.90
CA GLU A 102 7.72 10.23 -22.90
C GLU A 102 7.29 11.16 -21.77
N LEU A 103 6.69 12.32 -22.13
CA LEU A 103 6.19 13.25 -21.13
C LEU A 103 5.04 12.63 -20.32
N LEU A 104 4.14 11.90 -20.98
CA LEU A 104 3.07 11.14 -20.31
C LEU A 104 3.67 10.18 -19.28
N ILE A 105 4.69 9.38 -19.65
CA ILE A 105 5.36 8.43 -18.76
C ILE A 105 6.06 9.15 -17.58
N VAL A 106 6.73 10.28 -17.85
CA VAL A 106 7.38 11.08 -16.80
C VAL A 106 6.35 11.64 -15.81
N VAL A 107 5.24 12.21 -16.31
CA VAL A 107 4.17 12.71 -15.44
C VAL A 107 3.55 11.57 -14.62
N ARG A 108 3.36 10.39 -15.21
CA ARG A 108 2.91 9.18 -14.52
C ARG A 108 3.89 8.74 -13.41
N PHE A 109 5.19 8.83 -13.67
CA PHE A 109 6.20 8.55 -12.65
C PHE A 109 6.10 9.55 -11.48
N LEU A 110 6.07 10.85 -11.76
CA LEU A 110 5.91 11.90 -10.74
C LEU A 110 4.61 11.75 -9.96
N GLN A 111 3.52 11.36 -10.63
CA GLN A 111 2.25 11.06 -10.00
C GLN A 111 2.38 9.87 -9.03
N GLY A 112 3.10 8.82 -9.41
CA GLY A 112 3.41 7.68 -8.53
C GLY A 112 4.20 8.08 -7.29
N VAL A 113 5.15 9.02 -7.43
CA VAL A 113 5.85 9.63 -6.28
C VAL A 113 4.84 10.30 -5.34
N ALA A 114 3.96 11.16 -5.87
CA ALA A 114 2.97 11.85 -5.04
C ALA A 114 2.01 10.88 -4.34
N ILE A 115 1.51 9.86 -5.08
CA ILE A 115 0.63 8.82 -4.55
C ILE A 115 1.29 8.08 -3.39
N ALA A 116 2.58 7.72 -3.48
CA ALA A 116 3.32 6.97 -2.46
C ALA A 116 3.27 7.64 -1.08
N SER A 117 3.18 8.96 -1.02
CA SER A 117 3.16 9.73 0.22
C SER A 117 1.98 9.38 1.13
N VAL A 118 0.83 9.02 0.57
CA VAL A 118 -0.40 8.72 1.32
C VAL A 118 -0.32 7.36 2.02
N PRO A 119 -0.15 6.20 1.34
CA PRO A 119 -0.07 4.91 2.00
C PRO A 119 1.16 4.78 2.93
N ALA A 120 2.25 5.47 2.62
CA ALA A 120 3.44 5.51 3.48
C ALA A 120 3.16 6.16 4.85
N THR A 121 2.15 7.03 4.93
CA THR A 121 1.89 7.88 6.10
C THR A 121 0.59 7.54 6.83
N ALA A 122 -0.42 7.03 6.10
CA ALA A 122 -1.79 6.87 6.61
C ALA A 122 -1.87 6.02 7.88
N MET A 123 -1.17 4.88 7.93
CA MET A 123 -1.17 3.98 9.10
C MET A 123 -0.57 4.65 10.33
N ALA A 124 0.57 5.35 10.17
CA ALA A 124 1.21 6.08 11.25
C ALA A 124 0.34 7.25 11.74
N TYR A 125 -0.31 7.98 10.83
CA TYR A 125 -1.24 9.04 11.19
C TYR A 125 -2.42 8.54 12.02
N LEU A 126 -3.02 7.39 11.62
CA LEU A 126 -4.11 6.76 12.38
C LEU A 126 -3.65 6.35 13.78
N SER A 127 -2.47 5.71 13.91
CA SER A 127 -1.94 5.27 15.22
C SER A 127 -1.60 6.44 16.16
N LEU A 128 -1.27 7.60 15.64
CA LEU A 128 -1.00 8.81 16.43
C LEU A 128 -2.27 9.54 16.90
N ARG A 129 -3.41 9.30 16.23
CA ARG A 129 -4.65 10.04 16.45
C ARG A 129 -5.76 9.22 17.12
N LEU A 130 -5.67 7.91 17.08
CA LEU A 130 -6.73 7.03 17.54
C LEU A 130 -6.28 6.18 18.72
N PRO A 131 -7.19 5.90 19.67
CA PRO A 131 -6.92 4.93 20.73
C PRO A 131 -6.70 3.53 20.15
N PRO A 132 -5.89 2.67 20.81
CA PRO A 132 -5.56 1.33 20.31
C PRO A 132 -6.78 0.46 19.95
N ALA A 133 -7.89 0.61 20.68
CA ALA A 133 -9.13 -0.13 20.43
C ALA A 133 -9.82 0.23 19.11
N ALA A 134 -9.71 1.48 18.63
CA ALA A 134 -10.32 1.95 17.38
C ALA A 134 -9.43 1.71 16.14
N LEU A 135 -8.14 1.50 16.35
CA LEU A 135 -7.14 1.44 15.28
C LEU A 135 -7.40 0.33 14.23
N PRO A 136 -7.72 -0.94 14.61
CA PRO A 136 -7.96 -1.98 13.61
C PRO A 136 -9.13 -1.67 12.69
N GLY A 137 -10.22 -1.13 13.22
CA GLY A 137 -11.38 -0.71 12.44
C GLY A 137 -11.05 0.43 11.46
N ALA A 138 -10.30 1.44 11.92
CA ALA A 138 -9.88 2.56 11.10
C ALA A 138 -8.94 2.14 9.94
N ILE A 139 -8.02 1.22 10.20
CA ILE A 139 -7.15 0.63 9.17
C ILE A 139 -7.99 -0.12 8.13
N GLY A 140 -8.97 -0.90 8.58
CA GLY A 140 -9.89 -1.60 7.68
C GLY A 140 -10.66 -0.64 6.77
N ILE A 141 -11.16 0.47 7.30
CA ILE A 141 -11.84 1.52 6.53
C ILE A 141 -10.89 2.17 5.51
N TYR A 142 -9.64 2.47 5.90
CA TYR A 142 -8.62 2.99 4.98
C TYR A 142 -8.37 2.03 3.80
N ILE A 143 -8.18 0.73 4.08
CA ILE A 143 -7.95 -0.29 3.05
C ILE A 143 -9.18 -0.40 2.12
N ALA A 144 -10.39 -0.31 2.67
CA ALA A 144 -11.62 -0.27 1.87
C ALA A 144 -11.65 0.95 0.93
N GLY A 145 -11.19 2.13 1.41
CA GLY A 145 -11.03 3.32 0.58
C GLY A 145 -10.08 3.09 -0.60
N ASN A 146 -8.93 2.48 -0.37
CA ASN A 146 -7.97 2.13 -1.42
C ASN A 146 -8.58 1.19 -2.47
N THR A 147 -9.34 0.19 -2.02
CA THR A 147 -10.01 -0.78 -2.91
C THR A 147 -11.09 -0.11 -3.75
N ILE A 148 -11.92 0.72 -3.15
CA ILE A 148 -12.97 1.49 -3.84
C ILE A 148 -12.31 2.44 -4.85
N GLY A 149 -11.29 3.21 -4.45
CA GLY A 149 -10.56 4.11 -5.34
C GLY A 149 -9.96 3.37 -6.55
N GLY A 150 -9.31 2.24 -6.31
CA GLY A 150 -8.72 1.43 -7.37
C GLY A 150 -9.74 0.79 -8.34
N LEU A 151 -10.91 0.39 -7.86
CA LEU A 151 -12.01 -0.07 -8.72
C LEU A 151 -12.63 1.09 -9.50
N CYS A 152 -12.97 2.19 -8.82
CA CYS A 152 -13.54 3.38 -9.42
C CYS A 152 -12.61 4.02 -10.44
N SER A 153 -11.29 3.95 -10.24
CA SER A 153 -10.28 4.41 -11.21
C SER A 153 -10.58 3.90 -12.62
N ARG A 154 -10.73 2.61 -12.74
CA ARG A 154 -10.95 1.93 -14.03
C ARG A 154 -12.36 2.12 -14.56
N LEU A 155 -13.35 2.04 -13.67
CA LEU A 155 -14.77 2.21 -14.05
C LEU A 155 -15.05 3.64 -14.51
N LEU A 156 -14.68 4.64 -13.72
CA LEU A 156 -14.99 6.05 -14.06
C LEU A 156 -14.21 6.48 -15.30
N THR A 157 -12.92 6.15 -15.38
CA THR A 157 -12.12 6.53 -16.54
C THR A 157 -12.63 5.86 -17.81
N GLY A 158 -12.88 4.54 -17.79
CA GLY A 158 -13.37 3.83 -18.99
C GLY A 158 -14.77 4.24 -19.41
N LEU A 159 -15.71 4.40 -18.46
CA LEU A 159 -17.05 4.87 -18.77
C LEU A 159 -17.07 6.31 -19.26
N ALA A 160 -16.29 7.20 -18.66
CA ALA A 160 -16.20 8.58 -19.14
C ALA A 160 -15.54 8.67 -20.52
N SER A 161 -14.57 7.80 -20.79
CA SER A 161 -13.87 7.76 -22.10
C SER A 161 -14.79 7.33 -23.23
N GLU A 162 -15.82 6.54 -22.97
CA GLU A 162 -16.84 6.15 -23.96
C GLU A 162 -17.53 7.37 -24.60
N PHE A 163 -17.74 8.44 -23.81
CA PHE A 163 -18.46 9.63 -24.26
C PHE A 163 -17.54 10.82 -24.55
N LEU A 164 -16.41 10.91 -23.88
CA LEU A 164 -15.52 12.09 -23.91
C LEU A 164 -14.16 11.79 -24.55
N GLY A 165 -13.96 10.56 -25.05
CA GLY A 165 -12.65 10.08 -25.49
C GLY A 165 -11.67 9.91 -24.33
N TRP A 166 -10.52 9.31 -24.57
CA TRP A 166 -9.56 8.96 -23.53
C TRP A 166 -9.01 10.18 -22.75
N HIS A 167 -8.83 11.33 -23.41
CA HIS A 167 -8.44 12.59 -22.77
C HIS A 167 -9.51 13.05 -21.75
N GLY A 168 -10.79 13.02 -22.18
CA GLY A 168 -11.91 13.41 -21.34
C GLY A 168 -12.11 12.44 -20.16
N GLY A 169 -11.90 11.15 -20.37
CA GLY A 169 -11.93 10.14 -19.32
C GLY A 169 -10.90 10.37 -18.22
N LEU A 170 -9.65 10.66 -18.60
CA LEU A 170 -8.58 11.01 -17.66
C LEU A 170 -8.91 12.33 -16.93
N ALA A 171 -9.34 13.37 -17.66
CA ALA A 171 -9.69 14.66 -17.08
C ALA A 171 -10.83 14.53 -16.07
N PHE A 172 -11.87 13.77 -16.40
CA PHE A 172 -13.01 13.51 -15.50
C PHE A 172 -12.55 12.84 -14.19
N THR A 173 -11.75 11.78 -14.30
CA THR A 173 -11.24 11.04 -13.13
C THR A 173 -10.32 11.92 -12.27
N ALA A 174 -9.50 12.77 -12.91
CA ALA A 174 -8.63 13.72 -12.24
C ALA A 174 -9.42 14.78 -11.47
N VAL A 175 -10.51 15.32 -12.06
CA VAL A 175 -11.40 16.28 -11.38
C VAL A 175 -12.07 15.64 -10.15
N VAL A 176 -12.58 14.42 -10.28
CA VAL A 176 -13.17 13.68 -9.15
C VAL A 176 -12.12 13.47 -8.04
N SER A 177 -10.89 13.07 -8.39
CA SER A 177 -9.80 12.92 -7.44
C SER A 177 -9.45 14.24 -6.74
N LEU A 178 -9.42 15.35 -7.50
CA LEU A 178 -9.16 16.67 -6.94
C LEU A 178 -10.24 17.11 -5.95
N ILE A 179 -11.51 16.85 -6.26
CA ILE A 179 -12.63 17.12 -5.32
C ILE A 179 -12.44 16.36 -4.02
N PHE A 180 -12.15 15.06 -4.08
CA PHE A 180 -11.83 14.28 -2.88
C PHE A 180 -10.60 14.80 -2.15
N GLY A 181 -9.55 15.19 -2.90
CA GLY A 181 -8.34 15.78 -2.34
C GLY A 181 -8.60 17.08 -1.57
N LEU A 182 -9.44 17.97 -2.11
CA LEU A 182 -9.84 19.22 -1.44
C LEU A 182 -10.65 18.95 -0.16
N ILE A 183 -11.55 17.95 -0.20
CA ILE A 183 -12.30 17.51 0.99
C ILE A 183 -11.32 16.96 2.05
N VAL A 184 -10.32 16.17 1.65
CA VAL A 184 -9.28 15.65 2.56
C VAL A 184 -8.52 16.81 3.23
N VAL A 185 -8.05 17.80 2.46
CA VAL A 185 -7.35 18.96 2.99
C VAL A 185 -8.24 19.75 3.97
N TRP A 186 -9.52 19.92 3.62
CA TRP A 186 -10.48 20.59 4.52
C TRP A 186 -10.70 19.78 5.82
N LEU A 187 -10.80 18.46 5.74
CA LEU A 187 -10.88 17.59 6.91
C LEU A 187 -9.61 17.66 7.76
N LEU A 188 -8.43 17.72 7.16
CA LEU A 188 -7.14 17.78 7.85
C LEU A 188 -6.72 19.17 8.31
N ARG A 189 -7.46 20.24 7.97
CA ARG A 189 -7.04 21.64 8.17
C ARG A 189 -6.55 21.98 9.58
N HIS A 190 -7.17 21.42 10.63
CA HIS A 190 -6.74 21.67 12.01
C HIS A 190 -5.40 21.01 12.34
N ASP A 191 -5.13 19.86 11.73
CA ASP A 191 -3.89 19.11 11.94
C ASP A 191 -2.73 19.63 11.08
N LEU A 192 -3.05 20.33 9.97
CA LEU A 192 -2.05 20.98 9.12
C LEU A 192 -1.30 22.10 9.86
N PHE A 193 -1.98 22.79 10.79
CA PHE A 193 -1.44 23.95 11.50
C PHE A 193 -1.01 23.66 12.95
N SER A 194 -1.42 22.54 13.56
CA SER A 194 -1.14 22.23 14.98
C SER A 194 0.33 21.90 15.25
N THR A 195 1.06 21.34 14.31
CA THR A 195 2.49 20.97 14.46
C THR A 195 3.44 22.17 14.51
N ALA A 196 3.03 23.34 14.02
CA ALA A 196 3.82 24.56 14.12
C ALA A 196 3.82 25.12 15.57
N ARG A 197 2.72 24.94 16.28
CA ARG A 197 2.54 25.43 17.66
C ARG A 197 3.32 24.60 18.69
N SER A 198 3.45 23.27 18.47
CA SER A 198 4.19 22.38 19.39
C SER A 198 5.70 22.56 19.29
N ARG A 199 6.24 22.93 18.11
CA ARG A 199 7.68 23.28 17.98
C ARG A 199 7.99 24.63 18.61
N ALA A 200 7.12 25.62 18.47
CA ALA A 200 7.32 26.91 19.07
C ALA A 200 7.28 26.89 20.61
N VAL A 201 6.50 25.96 21.22
CA VAL A 201 6.46 25.79 22.69
C VAL A 201 7.69 25.06 23.21
N VAL A 202 8.24 24.07 22.46
CA VAL A 202 9.48 23.37 22.87
C VAL A 202 10.69 24.27 22.74
N ASP A 203 10.76 25.17 21.76
CA ASP A 203 11.88 26.10 21.59
C ASP A 203 11.83 27.25 22.60
N THR A 204 10.65 27.62 23.18
CA THR A 204 10.53 28.62 24.24
C THR A 204 10.87 28.07 25.63
N ASP A 205 10.60 26.76 25.89
CA ASP A 205 10.92 26.16 27.20
C ASP A 205 12.41 25.80 27.36
N THR A 206 13.22 25.84 26.29
CA THR A 206 14.68 25.59 26.35
C THR A 206 15.51 26.86 26.53
N VAL A 207 14.92 28.06 26.52
CA VAL A 207 15.65 29.34 26.64
C VAL A 207 15.63 29.91 28.05
N ASP A 208 14.75 29.43 28.97
CA ASP A 208 14.59 29.99 30.33
C ASP A 208 15.08 29.11 31.47
N SER A 209 16.04 28.23 31.26
CA SER A 209 16.72 27.54 32.38
C SER A 209 18.17 28.02 32.51
N ASN A 210 18.33 29.20 33.07
CA ASN A 210 19.61 29.67 33.57
C ASN A 210 19.69 29.32 35.08
N PRO A 211 20.61 28.49 35.52
CA PRO A 211 20.77 28.16 36.94
C PRO A 211 21.77 29.13 37.59
N THR A 212 21.27 30.22 38.10
CA THR A 212 22.00 31.04 39.08
C THR A 212 21.03 31.50 40.15
N ASP A 213 20.98 30.73 41.22
CA ASP A 213 20.87 31.24 42.58
C ASP A 213 21.29 30.17 43.58
N THR A 214 22.54 30.30 43.99
CA THR A 214 23.10 29.69 45.20
C THR A 214 22.66 30.54 46.38
N ASP A 215 21.93 29.96 47.31
CA ASP A 215 21.82 30.50 48.68
C ASP A 215 22.36 29.44 49.68
N PRO A 216 23.42 29.80 50.42
CA PRO A 216 24.01 28.92 51.46
C PRO A 216 23.62 29.49 52.84
N THR A 217 22.68 28.86 53.50
CA THR A 217 22.60 28.86 54.96
C THR A 217 21.50 27.91 55.44
N LEU A 218 21.87 26.90 56.18
CA LEU A 218 21.57 26.68 57.60
C LEU A 218 22.03 25.29 58.05
N THR A 219 23.07 25.38 58.87
CA THR A 219 23.64 24.36 59.74
C THR A 219 22.68 23.98 60.90
N GLU A 220 22.96 22.79 61.45
CA GLU A 220 22.75 22.37 62.84
C GLU A 220 21.60 21.34 63.05
N ALA A 221 21.77 20.24 63.71
CA ALA A 221 22.55 19.63 64.74
C ALA A 221 22.05 18.19 64.94
N ALA A 222 22.96 17.30 65.15
CA ALA A 222 23.15 16.28 66.18
C ALA A 222 21.88 15.63 66.80
N ASP A 223 21.84 14.36 67.12
CA ASP A 223 22.77 13.41 67.73
C ASP A 223 22.12 12.00 67.80
N PRO A 224 22.84 10.96 68.30
CA PRO A 224 22.80 9.58 67.80
C PRO A 224 22.21 8.60 68.81
N SER A 225 21.98 7.40 68.37
CA SER A 225 22.06 6.13 69.10
C SER A 225 21.12 5.08 68.42
N ALA A 226 21.42 3.91 68.21
CA ALA A 226 22.24 2.85 68.72
C ALA A 226 22.09 1.62 67.82
N ASP A 227 23.14 0.94 67.70
CA ASP A 227 23.36 -0.52 67.66
C ASP A 227 22.57 -1.43 66.70
N GLY A 228 23.40 -2.20 65.96
CA GLY A 228 23.15 -3.62 65.85
C GLY A 228 23.48 -4.27 64.51
N ASP A 229 24.74 -4.75 64.44
CA ASP A 229 25.19 -5.98 63.75
C ASP A 229 24.98 -6.26 62.26
N ALA A 230 26.07 -6.20 61.57
CA ALA A 230 26.80 -7.21 60.79
C ALA A 230 26.02 -8.06 59.76
N VAL A 231 26.42 -8.02 58.50
CA VAL A 231 27.25 -9.03 57.81
C VAL A 231 27.40 -8.70 56.30
N ARG A 232 28.61 -8.54 55.90
CA ARG A 232 29.30 -8.78 54.61
C ARG A 232 28.51 -9.03 53.31
N GLY A 233 28.96 -8.31 52.31
CA GLY A 233 28.90 -8.80 50.91
C GLY A 233 29.03 -7.62 49.93
N GLY A 234 30.25 -7.29 49.49
CA GLY A 234 30.51 -6.25 48.53
C GLY A 234 30.02 -6.64 47.14
N ASP A 235 29.51 -5.67 46.43
CA ASP A 235 29.86 -5.55 45.03
C ASP A 235 29.70 -4.09 44.56
N LYS A 236 30.55 -3.72 43.65
CA LYS A 236 30.82 -2.38 43.17
C LYS A 236 29.68 -1.90 42.29
N THR A 237 29.07 -0.79 42.69
CA THR A 237 28.21 -0.01 41.77
C THR A 237 29.12 0.87 40.89
N ASP A 238 29.18 0.53 39.62
CA ASP A 238 29.68 1.42 38.56
C ASP A 238 28.51 2.26 38.05
N ASP A 239 28.51 3.53 38.44
CA ASP A 239 27.66 4.58 37.88
C ASP A 239 28.13 4.91 36.47
N GLY A 240 27.48 4.30 35.45
CA GLY A 240 27.66 4.59 34.03
C GLY A 240 26.42 5.18 33.44
N GLY A 241 26.46 6.46 33.10
CA GLY A 241 25.37 7.27 32.57
C GLY A 241 24.50 6.57 31.49
N ALA A 242 23.23 6.50 31.74
CA ALA A 242 22.22 6.05 30.80
C ALA A 242 22.02 7.11 29.71
N GLY A 243 22.95 7.17 28.76
CA GLY A 243 22.67 7.72 27.45
C GLY A 243 21.63 6.84 26.78
N SER A 244 20.51 7.41 26.35
CA SER A 244 19.46 6.74 25.58
C SER A 244 20.04 6.22 24.25
N ALA A 245 20.71 5.08 24.29
CA ALA A 245 21.17 4.37 23.11
C ALA A 245 19.93 3.89 22.36
N GLN A 246 19.62 4.51 21.24
CA GLN A 246 18.69 3.95 20.26
C GLN A 246 19.15 2.51 19.98
N PRO A 247 18.23 1.53 20.07
CA PRO A 247 18.61 0.15 19.79
C PRO A 247 19.21 0.07 18.38
N PRO A 248 20.28 -0.71 18.19
CA PRO A 248 20.98 -0.79 16.92
C PRO A 248 19.98 -1.15 15.84
N ARG A 249 20.01 -0.42 14.71
CA ARG A 249 19.21 -0.68 13.51
C ARG A 249 19.51 -2.12 13.07
N ARG A 250 18.69 -3.07 13.56
CA ARG A 250 18.85 -4.48 13.22
C ARG A 250 18.61 -4.64 11.72
N ALA A 251 19.61 -5.16 11.03
CA ALA A 251 19.52 -5.54 9.63
C ALA A 251 18.29 -6.44 9.41
N ILE A 252 17.62 -6.30 8.25
CA ILE A 252 16.48 -7.15 7.90
C ILE A 252 17.00 -8.58 7.86
N PRO A 253 16.54 -9.50 8.73
CA PRO A 253 16.95 -10.88 8.61
C PRO A 253 16.25 -11.48 7.39
N LEU A 254 16.93 -11.53 6.25
CA LEU A 254 16.56 -12.40 5.13
C LEU A 254 16.64 -13.89 5.55
N ARG A 255 17.26 -14.15 6.71
CA ARG A 255 17.30 -15.46 7.40
C ARG A 255 15.93 -15.70 8.05
N GLY A 256 15.28 -16.84 7.77
CA GLY A 256 14.03 -17.25 8.41
C GLY A 256 12.80 -17.30 7.50
N GLY A 257 12.95 -17.35 6.18
CA GLY A 257 11.84 -17.60 5.26
C GLY A 257 11.01 -16.37 4.86
N LEU A 258 11.33 -15.15 5.35
CA LEU A 258 10.63 -13.91 4.99
C LEU A 258 10.75 -13.59 3.49
N TRP A 259 11.91 -13.86 2.88
CA TRP A 259 12.11 -13.67 1.46
C TRP A 259 11.10 -14.44 0.60
N ARG A 260 10.65 -15.63 1.06
CA ARG A 260 9.62 -16.42 0.38
C ARG A 260 8.27 -15.71 0.40
N ILE A 261 7.94 -15.05 1.50
CA ILE A 261 6.70 -14.28 1.64
C ILE A 261 6.73 -13.08 0.68
N TYR A 262 7.88 -12.37 0.63
CA TYR A 262 8.05 -11.23 -0.28
C TYR A 262 8.00 -11.68 -1.74
N LEU A 263 8.70 -12.77 -2.07
CA LEU A 263 8.68 -13.31 -3.43
C LEU A 263 7.29 -13.85 -3.83
N THR A 264 6.54 -14.44 -2.90
CA THR A 264 5.14 -14.82 -3.15
C THR A 264 4.29 -13.60 -3.50
N GLY A 265 4.40 -12.50 -2.73
CA GLY A 265 3.69 -11.25 -3.02
C GLY A 265 4.07 -10.66 -4.38
N PHE A 266 5.36 -10.66 -4.71
CA PHE A 266 5.89 -10.21 -5.99
C PHE A 266 5.32 -11.00 -7.17
N LEU A 267 5.42 -12.33 -7.13
CA LEU A 267 4.95 -13.21 -8.19
C LEU A 267 3.42 -13.16 -8.34
N CYS A 268 2.68 -13.11 -7.25
CA CYS A 268 1.24 -12.90 -7.28
C CYS A 268 0.87 -11.58 -7.98
N MET A 269 1.65 -10.51 -7.76
CA MET A 269 1.39 -9.22 -8.40
C MET A 269 1.82 -9.15 -9.86
N ILE A 270 2.82 -9.92 -10.29
CA ILE A 270 3.08 -10.13 -11.71
C ILE A 270 1.83 -10.70 -12.40
N VAL A 271 1.22 -11.72 -11.81
CA VAL A 271 -0.01 -12.33 -12.37
C VAL A 271 -1.14 -11.33 -12.44
N PHE A 272 -1.46 -10.71 -11.30
CA PHE A 272 -2.62 -9.84 -11.18
C PHE A 272 -2.45 -8.53 -11.97
N GLY A 273 -1.31 -7.86 -11.81
CA GLY A 273 -0.99 -6.62 -12.53
C GLY A 273 -0.94 -6.84 -14.05
N GLY A 274 -0.28 -7.93 -14.49
CA GLY A 274 -0.12 -8.21 -15.91
C GLY A 274 -1.41 -8.65 -16.60
N SER A 275 -2.16 -9.61 -16.02
CA SER A 275 -3.38 -10.10 -16.64
C SER A 275 -4.42 -9.00 -16.81
N PHE A 276 -4.65 -8.18 -15.78
CA PHE A 276 -5.61 -7.08 -15.87
C PHE A 276 -5.14 -5.91 -16.74
N THR A 277 -3.83 -5.70 -16.87
CA THR A 277 -3.30 -4.66 -17.75
C THR A 277 -3.55 -5.00 -19.23
N MET A 278 -3.37 -6.25 -19.63
CA MET A 278 -3.56 -6.68 -21.01
C MET A 278 -5.00 -7.14 -21.32
N LEU A 279 -5.84 -7.33 -20.31
CA LEU A 279 -7.24 -7.75 -20.53
C LEU A 279 -7.99 -6.76 -21.41
N GLY A 280 -7.85 -5.46 -21.15
CA GLY A 280 -8.48 -4.42 -21.95
C GLY A 280 -8.05 -4.48 -23.42
N THR A 281 -6.76 -4.60 -23.67
CA THR A 281 -6.20 -4.72 -25.03
C THR A 281 -6.76 -5.95 -25.74
N ARG A 282 -6.88 -7.10 -25.08
CA ARG A 282 -7.47 -8.31 -25.67
C ARG A 282 -8.93 -8.13 -26.03
N LEU A 283 -9.71 -7.57 -25.13
CA LEU A 283 -11.16 -7.43 -25.30
C LEU A 283 -11.56 -6.38 -26.35
N GLN A 284 -10.68 -5.40 -26.63
CA GLN A 284 -10.86 -4.40 -27.68
C GLN A 284 -10.39 -4.86 -29.06
N GLN A 285 -9.75 -6.04 -29.16
CA GLN A 285 -9.38 -6.68 -30.42
C GLN A 285 -10.45 -7.69 -30.88
N ASP A 286 -10.28 -8.17 -32.13
CA ASP A 286 -11.11 -9.25 -32.65
C ASP A 286 -11.04 -10.50 -31.75
N PRO A 287 -12.16 -11.23 -31.59
CA PRO A 287 -13.45 -11.06 -32.26
C PRO A 287 -14.42 -10.11 -31.55
N TRP A 288 -14.11 -9.57 -30.36
CA TRP A 288 -15.13 -8.89 -29.53
C TRP A 288 -15.24 -7.41 -29.80
N ARG A 289 -14.12 -6.71 -30.07
CA ARG A 289 -14.05 -5.25 -30.29
C ARG A 289 -14.88 -4.44 -29.29
N LEU A 290 -14.78 -4.77 -27.99
CA LEU A 290 -15.54 -4.09 -26.96
C LEU A 290 -15.07 -2.62 -26.84
N SER A 291 -16.04 -1.74 -26.53
CA SER A 291 -15.77 -0.34 -26.22
C SER A 291 -15.02 -0.17 -24.89
N GLU A 292 -14.44 0.99 -24.63
CA GLU A 292 -13.71 1.31 -23.40
C GLU A 292 -14.63 1.17 -22.17
N GLY A 293 -15.88 1.62 -22.28
CA GLY A 293 -16.89 1.50 -21.24
C GLY A 293 -17.25 0.05 -20.95
N ALA A 294 -17.41 -0.80 -21.99
CA ALA A 294 -17.68 -2.22 -21.82
C ALA A 294 -16.49 -2.93 -21.14
N VAL A 295 -15.25 -2.63 -21.54
CA VAL A 295 -14.04 -3.15 -20.88
C VAL A 295 -13.95 -2.71 -19.43
N ALA A 296 -14.34 -1.48 -19.11
CA ALA A 296 -14.34 -0.98 -17.74
C ALA A 296 -15.21 -1.85 -16.81
N LEU A 297 -16.32 -2.40 -17.29
CA LEU A 297 -17.19 -3.28 -16.49
C LEU A 297 -16.52 -4.60 -16.09
N PHE A 298 -15.53 -5.10 -16.87
CA PHE A 298 -14.78 -6.29 -16.49
C PHE A 298 -13.98 -6.10 -15.22
N PHE A 299 -13.63 -4.87 -14.86
CA PHE A 299 -12.95 -4.60 -13.58
C PHE A 299 -13.86 -4.83 -12.35
N LEU A 300 -15.19 -4.99 -12.53
CA LEU A 300 -16.07 -5.45 -11.43
C LEU A 300 -15.68 -6.83 -10.91
N ILE A 301 -14.93 -7.63 -11.68
CA ILE A 301 -14.34 -8.90 -11.24
C ILE A 301 -13.48 -8.72 -9.98
N TYR A 302 -12.91 -7.52 -9.74
CA TYR A 302 -12.21 -7.20 -8.49
C TYR A 302 -13.06 -7.39 -7.23
N LEU A 303 -14.39 -7.28 -7.34
CA LEU A 303 -15.30 -7.52 -6.21
C LEU A 303 -15.24 -8.98 -5.73
N VAL A 304 -14.90 -9.92 -6.60
CA VAL A 304 -14.63 -11.33 -6.21
C VAL A 304 -13.50 -11.37 -5.17
N GLY A 305 -12.46 -10.55 -5.36
CA GLY A 305 -11.36 -10.43 -4.40
C GLY A 305 -11.81 -9.92 -3.04
N THR A 306 -12.73 -8.93 -3.01
CA THR A 306 -13.29 -8.40 -1.77
C THR A 306 -14.06 -9.50 -1.02
N VAL A 307 -14.87 -10.27 -1.71
CA VAL A 307 -15.62 -11.41 -1.13
C VAL A 307 -14.63 -12.43 -0.55
N VAL A 308 -13.63 -12.86 -1.33
CA VAL A 308 -12.64 -13.86 -0.90
C VAL A 308 -11.86 -13.38 0.32
N THR A 309 -11.42 -12.12 0.34
CA THR A 309 -10.68 -11.53 1.47
C THR A 309 -11.53 -11.50 2.74
N THR A 310 -12.82 -11.18 2.63
CA THR A 310 -13.76 -11.18 3.76
C THR A 310 -13.90 -12.57 4.38
N TYR A 311 -13.94 -13.62 3.55
CA TYR A 311 -14.07 -15.00 4.03
C TYR A 311 -12.73 -15.65 4.42
N TYR A 312 -11.60 -15.04 4.06
CA TYR A 312 -10.26 -15.58 4.34
C TYR A 312 -10.05 -15.88 5.83
N GLY A 313 -10.49 -15.00 6.73
CA GLY A 313 -10.39 -15.19 8.17
C GLY A 313 -11.05 -16.50 8.63
N ARG A 314 -12.26 -16.79 8.13
CA ARG A 314 -12.99 -18.03 8.42
C ARG A 314 -12.29 -19.27 7.86
N LEU A 315 -11.68 -19.18 6.67
CA LEU A 315 -10.88 -20.27 6.12
C LEU A 315 -9.62 -20.53 6.96
N ALA A 316 -8.95 -19.47 7.41
CA ALA A 316 -7.72 -19.55 8.20
C ALA A 316 -7.93 -20.16 9.59
N THR A 317 -9.16 -20.22 10.13
CA THR A 317 -9.47 -20.99 11.35
C THR A 317 -9.56 -22.50 11.12
N LYS A 318 -9.93 -22.92 9.89
CA LYS A 318 -10.16 -24.34 9.57
C LYS A 318 -8.96 -24.98 8.86
N PHE A 319 -8.24 -24.23 8.03
CA PHE A 319 -7.16 -24.72 7.19
C PHE A 319 -5.86 -23.98 7.47
N SER A 320 -4.73 -24.67 7.29
CA SER A 320 -3.42 -24.02 7.38
C SER A 320 -3.24 -23.01 6.22
N ARG A 321 -2.47 -21.95 6.48
CA ARG A 321 -2.12 -20.95 5.46
C ARG A 321 -1.56 -21.62 4.19
N THR A 322 -0.67 -22.58 4.35
CA THR A 322 -0.06 -23.34 3.24
C THR A 322 -1.14 -23.98 2.36
N ARG A 323 -2.13 -24.66 2.95
CA ARG A 323 -3.23 -25.29 2.21
C ARG A 323 -4.08 -24.26 1.48
N ILE A 324 -4.39 -23.13 2.11
CA ILE A 324 -5.17 -22.04 1.49
C ILE A 324 -4.40 -21.46 0.30
N THR A 325 -3.09 -21.19 0.46
CA THR A 325 -2.25 -20.69 -0.63
C THR A 325 -2.16 -21.67 -1.78
N LEU A 326 -1.91 -22.96 -1.51
CA LEU A 326 -1.85 -23.99 -2.55
C LEU A 326 -3.16 -24.10 -3.33
N ALA A 327 -4.29 -24.19 -2.63
CA ALA A 327 -5.61 -24.20 -3.26
C ALA A 327 -5.85 -22.92 -4.10
N GLY A 328 -5.49 -21.76 -3.57
CA GLY A 328 -5.57 -20.49 -4.28
C GLY A 328 -4.76 -20.49 -5.57
N MET A 329 -3.51 -20.96 -5.54
CA MET A 329 -2.67 -21.00 -6.74
C MET A 329 -3.19 -21.98 -7.80
N VAL A 330 -3.73 -23.13 -7.40
CA VAL A 330 -4.35 -24.10 -8.33
C VAL A 330 -5.61 -23.48 -8.96
N ILE A 331 -6.46 -22.83 -8.17
CA ILE A 331 -7.66 -22.13 -8.67
C ILE A 331 -7.25 -21.02 -9.65
N ALA A 332 -6.25 -20.22 -9.31
CA ALA A 332 -5.76 -19.14 -10.18
C ALA A 332 -5.19 -19.70 -11.50
N LEU A 333 -4.45 -20.80 -11.44
CA LEU A 333 -3.87 -21.45 -12.62
C LEU A 333 -4.97 -22.01 -13.56
N ALA A 334 -5.98 -22.67 -12.99
CA ALA A 334 -7.15 -23.13 -13.75
C ALA A 334 -7.90 -21.94 -14.36
N GLY A 335 -8.09 -20.84 -13.58
CA GLY A 335 -8.68 -19.61 -14.07
C GLY A 335 -7.90 -18.99 -15.23
N ALA A 336 -6.57 -18.90 -15.13
CA ALA A 336 -5.73 -18.41 -16.21
C ALA A 336 -5.87 -19.27 -17.48
N GLY A 337 -5.86 -20.59 -17.35
CA GLY A 337 -6.06 -21.51 -18.45
C GLY A 337 -7.43 -21.36 -19.14
N LEU A 338 -8.51 -21.18 -18.37
CA LEU A 338 -9.85 -20.96 -18.92
C LEU A 338 -9.92 -19.69 -19.79
N THR A 339 -9.12 -18.67 -19.49
CA THR A 339 -9.11 -17.46 -20.32
C THR A 339 -8.55 -17.69 -21.73
N LEU A 340 -7.96 -18.83 -22.06
CA LEU A 340 -7.53 -19.17 -23.43
C LEU A 340 -8.71 -19.50 -24.36
N VAL A 341 -9.86 -19.81 -23.79
CA VAL A 341 -11.07 -20.07 -24.58
C VAL A 341 -11.66 -18.75 -25.08
N ASP A 342 -11.95 -18.67 -26.37
CA ASP A 342 -12.50 -17.47 -27.01
C ASP A 342 -14.03 -17.35 -26.80
N SER A 343 -14.40 -17.19 -25.53
CA SER A 343 -15.77 -16.92 -25.08
C SER A 343 -15.75 -15.91 -23.94
N LEU A 344 -16.50 -14.82 -24.07
CA LEU A 344 -16.59 -13.78 -23.04
C LEU A 344 -17.03 -14.33 -21.69
N VAL A 345 -18.00 -15.25 -21.68
CA VAL A 345 -18.47 -15.88 -20.45
C VAL A 345 -17.38 -16.69 -19.78
N VAL A 346 -16.62 -17.47 -20.57
CA VAL A 346 -15.50 -18.30 -20.05
C VAL A 346 -14.36 -17.40 -19.59
N ILE A 347 -14.07 -16.29 -20.25
CA ILE A 347 -13.08 -15.29 -19.83
C ILE A 347 -13.49 -14.67 -18.49
N ILE A 348 -14.77 -14.28 -18.31
CA ILE A 348 -15.26 -13.74 -17.03
C ILE A 348 -15.10 -14.76 -15.91
N ILE A 349 -15.46 -16.02 -16.14
CA ILE A 349 -15.29 -17.10 -15.17
C ILE A 349 -13.80 -17.31 -14.87
N GLY A 350 -12.96 -17.41 -15.90
CA GLY A 350 -11.53 -17.57 -15.78
C GLY A 350 -10.86 -16.45 -14.99
N MET A 351 -11.17 -15.20 -15.32
CA MET A 351 -10.65 -14.03 -14.58
C MET A 351 -11.18 -13.97 -13.15
N SER A 352 -12.42 -14.41 -12.91
CA SER A 352 -12.98 -14.49 -11.56
C SER A 352 -12.25 -15.53 -10.70
N LEU A 353 -11.97 -16.71 -11.25
CA LEU A 353 -11.19 -17.76 -10.58
C LEU A 353 -9.74 -17.33 -10.36
N LEU A 354 -9.11 -16.70 -11.36
CA LEU A 354 -7.76 -16.13 -11.22
C LEU A 354 -7.72 -15.12 -10.08
N THR A 355 -8.70 -14.21 -10.02
CA THR A 355 -8.83 -13.21 -8.96
C THR A 355 -9.04 -13.86 -7.59
N ALA A 356 -9.96 -14.82 -7.48
CA ALA A 356 -10.21 -15.54 -6.23
C ALA A 356 -8.96 -16.24 -5.72
N GLY A 357 -8.28 -16.98 -6.58
CA GLY A 357 -7.04 -17.69 -6.25
C GLY A 357 -5.91 -16.76 -5.86
N PHE A 358 -5.73 -15.65 -6.60
CA PHE A 358 -4.78 -14.59 -6.24
C PHE A 358 -5.03 -14.07 -4.83
N PHE A 359 -6.26 -13.67 -4.50
CA PHE A 359 -6.56 -13.11 -3.18
C PHE A 359 -6.40 -14.12 -2.04
N LEU A 360 -6.64 -15.42 -2.26
CA LEU A 360 -6.33 -16.46 -1.28
C LEU A 360 -4.84 -16.50 -0.94
N GLY A 361 -3.96 -16.45 -1.93
CA GLY A 361 -2.51 -16.46 -1.74
C GLY A 361 -1.97 -15.16 -1.19
N HIS A 362 -2.36 -14.04 -1.80
CA HIS A 362 -1.90 -12.70 -1.44
C HIS A 362 -2.30 -12.29 0.00
N THR A 363 -3.55 -12.53 0.41
CA THR A 363 -4.01 -12.21 1.77
C THR A 363 -3.18 -12.96 2.82
N GLY A 364 -2.89 -14.24 2.57
CA GLY A 364 -2.04 -15.05 3.43
C GLY A 364 -0.60 -14.53 3.52
N ALA A 365 -0.02 -14.14 2.40
CA ALA A 365 1.34 -13.59 2.34
C ALA A 365 1.43 -12.22 3.03
N SER A 366 0.48 -11.32 2.78
CA SER A 366 0.40 -9.99 3.40
C SER A 366 0.26 -10.09 4.93
N ALA A 367 -0.65 -10.92 5.41
CA ALA A 367 -0.80 -11.18 6.84
C ALA A 367 0.48 -11.78 7.47
N ALA A 368 1.20 -12.63 6.73
CA ALA A 368 2.48 -13.17 7.19
C ALA A 368 3.59 -12.13 7.25
N ALA A 369 3.63 -11.19 6.31
CA ALA A 369 4.62 -10.11 6.31
C ALA A 369 4.42 -9.15 7.50
N SER A 370 3.17 -8.91 7.88
CA SER A 370 2.78 -8.00 8.97
C SER A 370 2.76 -8.66 10.36
N ALA A 371 2.93 -9.99 10.44
CA ALA A 371 2.89 -10.70 11.72
C ALA A 371 4.09 -10.39 12.61
N ALA A 372 3.84 -10.14 13.90
CA ALA A 372 4.88 -9.96 14.89
C ALA A 372 5.75 -11.23 15.02
N ARG A 373 7.07 -11.06 14.99
CA ARG A 373 8.07 -12.14 15.14
C ARG A 373 9.25 -11.67 15.97
N PRO A 374 9.87 -12.55 16.79
CA PRO A 374 11.06 -12.20 17.53
C PRO A 374 12.17 -11.68 16.58
N GLY A 375 12.72 -10.51 16.87
CA GLY A 375 13.81 -9.90 16.10
C GLY A 375 13.45 -9.29 14.75
N VAL A 376 12.16 -9.25 14.39
CA VAL A 376 11.66 -8.64 13.14
C VAL A 376 10.76 -7.47 13.46
N ASP A 377 11.06 -6.31 12.90
CA ASP A 377 10.14 -5.16 12.91
C ASP A 377 9.01 -5.42 11.90
N SER A 378 7.80 -5.64 12.42
CA SER A 378 6.61 -5.94 11.63
C SER A 378 6.23 -4.79 10.69
N THR A 379 6.42 -3.54 11.11
CA THR A 379 6.14 -2.35 10.30
C THR A 379 7.09 -2.28 9.09
N ARG A 380 8.37 -2.51 9.34
CA ARG A 380 9.38 -2.54 8.27
C ARG A 380 9.15 -3.72 7.32
N SER A 381 8.79 -4.89 7.85
CA SER A 381 8.47 -6.07 7.04
C SER A 381 7.25 -5.83 6.14
N ALA A 382 6.20 -5.19 6.65
CA ALA A 382 5.03 -4.82 5.87
C ALA A 382 5.36 -3.77 4.78
N ALA A 383 6.20 -2.79 5.09
CA ALA A 383 6.65 -1.78 4.12
C ALA A 383 7.45 -2.42 2.96
N ILE A 384 8.37 -3.35 3.27
CA ILE A 384 9.12 -4.10 2.25
C ILE A 384 8.18 -4.94 1.40
N TYR A 385 7.20 -5.62 2.02
CA TYR A 385 6.19 -6.39 1.29
C TYR A 385 5.44 -5.51 0.29
N LEU A 386 4.99 -4.33 0.69
CA LEU A 386 4.30 -3.39 -0.20
C LEU A 386 5.22 -2.87 -1.32
N THR A 387 6.48 -2.57 -1.02
CA THR A 387 7.46 -2.17 -2.04
C THR A 387 7.61 -3.26 -3.11
N VAL A 388 7.84 -4.49 -2.67
CA VAL A 388 8.02 -5.64 -3.58
C VAL A 388 6.73 -5.96 -4.33
N TYR A 389 5.58 -5.80 -3.70
CA TYR A 389 4.25 -5.89 -4.29
C TYR A 389 4.08 -4.94 -5.48
N TYR A 390 4.37 -3.63 -5.32
CA TYR A 390 4.24 -2.66 -6.41
C TYR A 390 5.30 -2.85 -7.51
N LEU A 391 6.50 -3.31 -7.17
CA LEU A 391 7.49 -3.73 -8.18
C LEU A 391 6.98 -4.92 -9.00
N GLY A 392 6.32 -5.90 -8.36
CA GLY A 392 5.67 -7.01 -9.06
C GLY A 392 4.57 -6.55 -10.01
N THR A 393 3.72 -5.59 -9.57
CA THR A 393 2.69 -4.98 -10.41
C THR A 393 3.29 -4.31 -11.63
N SER A 394 4.35 -3.52 -11.43
CA SER A 394 5.03 -2.79 -12.49
C SER A 394 5.65 -3.74 -13.51
N LEU A 395 6.42 -4.72 -13.04
CA LEU A 395 7.03 -5.72 -13.93
C LEU A 395 5.97 -6.53 -14.67
N GLY A 396 4.89 -6.93 -13.97
CA GLY A 396 3.79 -7.69 -14.56
C GLY A 396 3.09 -6.92 -15.67
N ALA A 397 2.83 -5.62 -15.48
CA ALA A 397 2.20 -4.78 -16.49
C ALA A 397 3.07 -4.65 -17.75
N TRP A 398 4.36 -4.39 -17.60
CA TRP A 398 5.28 -4.28 -18.72
C TRP A 398 5.55 -5.61 -19.40
N LEU A 399 5.88 -6.66 -18.63
CA LEU A 399 6.20 -7.99 -19.18
C LEU A 399 5.01 -8.61 -19.90
N SER A 400 3.78 -8.42 -19.38
CA SER A 400 2.57 -8.91 -20.06
C SER A 400 2.39 -8.24 -21.41
N ALA A 401 2.71 -6.95 -21.55
CA ALA A 401 2.62 -6.23 -22.82
C ALA A 401 3.67 -6.73 -23.82
N VAL A 402 4.91 -6.98 -23.36
CA VAL A 402 5.96 -7.57 -24.19
C VAL A 402 5.56 -8.96 -24.70
N LEU A 403 5.06 -9.82 -23.79
CA LEU A 403 4.63 -11.17 -24.15
C LEU A 403 3.36 -11.16 -25.01
N PHE A 404 2.46 -10.22 -24.78
CA PHE A 404 1.27 -10.06 -25.61
C PHE A 404 1.62 -9.63 -27.05
N SER A 405 2.60 -8.75 -27.23
CA SER A 405 3.04 -8.32 -28.57
C SER A 405 3.69 -9.45 -29.37
N GLY A 406 4.38 -10.40 -28.71
CA GLY A 406 5.04 -11.53 -29.38
C GLY A 406 4.18 -12.79 -29.52
N PHE A 407 3.33 -13.07 -28.51
CA PHE A 407 2.61 -14.33 -28.36
C PHE A 407 1.11 -14.15 -28.12
N ALA A 408 0.58 -12.94 -28.28
CA ALA A 408 -0.79 -12.59 -27.97
C ALA A 408 -1.20 -13.01 -26.53
N TRP A 409 -2.47 -13.30 -26.29
CA TRP A 409 -2.96 -13.69 -24.97
C TRP A 409 -2.31 -14.95 -24.36
N PRO A 410 -2.00 -16.01 -25.15
CA PRO A 410 -1.25 -17.16 -24.63
C PRO A 410 0.07 -16.80 -23.96
N GLY A 411 0.79 -15.78 -24.42
CA GLY A 411 2.01 -15.27 -23.77
C GLY A 411 1.76 -14.75 -22.37
N VAL A 412 0.67 -13.99 -22.18
CA VAL A 412 0.24 -13.48 -20.86
C VAL A 412 -0.14 -14.64 -19.92
N VAL A 413 -0.90 -15.63 -20.43
CA VAL A 413 -1.26 -16.82 -19.66
C VAL A 413 -0.04 -17.63 -19.29
N GLY A 414 0.95 -17.77 -20.19
CA GLY A 414 2.24 -18.41 -19.90
C GLY A 414 3.01 -17.74 -18.76
N MET A 415 3.07 -16.41 -18.75
CA MET A 415 3.64 -15.62 -17.66
C MET A 415 2.90 -15.88 -16.33
N CYS A 416 1.57 -15.86 -16.37
CA CYS A 416 0.75 -16.15 -15.20
C CYS A 416 1.02 -17.56 -14.69
N ALA A 417 1.04 -18.56 -15.57
CA ALA A 417 1.29 -19.96 -15.22
C ALA A 417 2.67 -20.15 -14.60
N ALA A 418 3.72 -19.59 -15.21
CA ALA A 418 5.08 -19.64 -14.68
C ALA A 418 5.19 -19.05 -13.28
N SER A 419 4.58 -17.86 -13.07
CA SER A 419 4.58 -17.19 -11.77
C SER A 419 3.80 -17.97 -10.71
N LEU A 420 2.62 -18.52 -11.05
CA LEU A 420 1.80 -19.31 -10.14
C LEU A 420 2.45 -20.64 -9.77
N ILE A 421 3.08 -21.31 -10.74
CA ILE A 421 3.85 -22.54 -10.50
C ILE A 421 5.05 -22.25 -9.58
N ALA A 422 5.75 -21.12 -9.80
CA ALA A 422 6.83 -20.70 -8.91
C ALA A 422 6.35 -20.51 -7.47
N VAL A 423 5.17 -19.90 -7.25
CA VAL A 423 4.55 -19.76 -5.92
C VAL A 423 4.19 -21.13 -5.33
N LEU A 424 3.65 -22.06 -6.14
CA LEU A 424 3.37 -23.44 -5.71
C LEU A 424 4.65 -24.13 -5.22
N VAL A 425 5.73 -24.07 -6.00
CA VAL A 425 7.02 -24.65 -5.63
C VAL A 425 7.57 -24.01 -4.35
N LEU A 426 7.57 -22.69 -4.25
CA LEU A 426 7.98 -21.96 -3.05
C LEU A 426 7.19 -22.39 -1.82
N THR A 427 5.90 -22.61 -1.98
CA THR A 427 5.00 -23.00 -0.88
C THR A 427 5.22 -24.45 -0.46
N LEU A 428 5.46 -25.37 -1.40
CA LEU A 428 5.71 -26.79 -1.14
C LEU A 428 7.10 -27.05 -0.54
N THR A 429 8.13 -26.36 -1.02
CA THR A 429 9.52 -26.50 -0.54
C THR A 429 9.79 -25.72 0.75
N GLY A 430 8.86 -24.87 1.19
CA GLY A 430 8.96 -24.13 2.46
C GLY A 430 8.72 -25.06 3.64
N ALA A 431 9.59 -24.98 4.67
CA ALA A 431 9.23 -25.49 5.98
C ALA A 431 7.89 -24.86 6.41
N PRO A 432 6.98 -25.61 7.06
CA PRO A 432 5.69 -25.05 7.46
C PRO A 432 5.93 -23.80 8.28
N ILE A 433 5.50 -22.64 7.75
CA ILE A 433 5.48 -21.38 8.49
C ILE A 433 4.33 -21.53 9.51
N GLY A 434 4.53 -22.43 10.46
CA GLY A 434 3.55 -22.76 11.49
C GLY A 434 3.75 -21.87 12.69
N PHE A 435 2.74 -21.10 13.05
CA PHE A 435 2.48 -20.89 14.46
C PHE A 435 2.23 -22.28 15.08
N ARG A 436 3.23 -22.83 15.77
CA ARG A 436 3.03 -23.98 16.64
C ARG A 436 1.98 -23.51 17.66
N LYS A 437 0.75 -24.06 17.61
CA LYS A 437 -0.21 -23.90 18.69
C LYS A 437 0.54 -24.31 19.96
N ARG A 438 0.78 -23.35 20.85
CA ARG A 438 1.08 -23.70 22.24
C ARG A 438 -0.22 -24.30 22.78
N ASN A 439 -0.21 -25.60 22.99
CA ASN A 439 -1.18 -26.27 23.86
C ASN A 439 -1.02 -25.76 25.28
#